data_e29f83a82c20e708b721634180132fcb
#
_entry.id   e29f83a82c20e708b721634180132fcb
#
_cell.length_a   1.000
_cell.length_b   1.000
_cell.length_c   1.000
_cell.angle_alpha   90.00
_cell.angle_beta   90.00
_cell.angle_gamma   90.00
#
_symmetry.space_group_name_H-M   'P 1'
#
loop_
_entity.id
_entity.type
_entity.pdbx_description
1 polymer ?
#
loop_
_entity_poly.entity_id
_entity_poly.type
_entity_poly.pdbx_seq_one_letter_code
_entity_poly.pdbx_strand_id
1 'polypeptide(L)'
;WAADEHVPASATLVAYPKPATESLASLSSKVSGLKSSNKAVVTVKLSKSTYGTSQTYYTILAAPKKAGTATVSFKCQGKAYKIKVTVKKYVNPVKSVKIGATTVSGSKFKSSSETSLSYAKFAGKKVKTTVTLAKGWKLGELYIYSGNNPANGSMKPAIEYLQKGWMRSESVANGSKIPVAGGKGFRIMFTAVNSKTGIREYMTIMLK
;
A
#
# COMPACT_ATOMS: atom_id res chain seq x y z
N TRP A 1 25.15 1.55 21.44
CA TRP A 1 25.25 1.13 20.04
C TRP A 1 24.10 1.78 19.31
N ALA A 2 24.38 2.76 18.43
CA ALA A 2 23.36 3.30 17.53
C ALA A 2 23.02 2.20 16.53
N ALA A 3 21.74 1.84 16.41
CA ALA A 3 21.30 0.90 15.39
C ALA A 3 21.61 1.51 14.01
N ASP A 4 22.18 0.70 13.12
CA ASP A 4 22.45 1.14 11.75
C ASP A 4 21.09 1.39 11.06
N GLU A 5 20.85 2.66 10.67
CA GLU A 5 19.61 3.07 10.03
C GLU A 5 19.56 2.52 8.61
N HIS A 6 18.58 1.68 8.33
CA HIS A 6 18.40 1.12 6.98
C HIS A 6 17.77 2.16 6.05
N VAL A 7 18.61 2.78 5.22
CA VAL A 7 18.18 3.74 4.19
C VAL A 7 18.41 3.13 2.80
N PRO A 8 17.37 2.96 1.97
CA PRO A 8 17.54 2.42 0.64
C PRO A 8 18.32 3.41 -0.26
N ALA A 9 19.22 2.89 -1.09
CA ALA A 9 19.95 3.70 -2.07
C ALA A 9 19.03 4.26 -3.18
N SER A 10 17.94 3.55 -3.49
CA SER A 10 16.96 3.94 -4.50
C SER A 10 15.54 3.48 -4.16
N ALA A 11 14.55 4.17 -4.74
CA ALA A 11 13.14 3.83 -4.65
C ALA A 11 12.45 4.10 -6.00
N THR A 12 11.47 3.26 -6.35
CA THR A 12 10.57 3.50 -7.48
C THR A 12 9.17 3.75 -6.93
N LEU A 13 8.60 4.90 -7.28
CA LEU A 13 7.27 5.34 -6.87
C LEU A 13 6.36 5.48 -8.08
N VAL A 14 5.05 5.50 -7.83
CA VAL A 14 4.03 5.70 -8.87
C VAL A 14 3.28 7.00 -8.61
N ALA A 15 3.19 7.85 -9.62
CA ALA A 15 2.37 9.06 -9.59
C ALA A 15 0.93 8.72 -9.98
N TYR A 16 0.09 8.51 -8.98
CA TYR A 16 -1.35 8.30 -9.17
C TYR A 16 -2.06 9.64 -9.48
N PRO A 17 -3.11 9.64 -10.33
CA PRO A 17 -3.95 10.83 -10.52
C PRO A 17 -4.58 11.35 -9.23
N LYS A 18 -4.98 10.44 -8.32
CA LYS A 18 -5.30 10.80 -6.93
C LYS A 18 -3.99 10.80 -6.12
N PRO A 19 -3.54 11.95 -5.62
CA PRO A 19 -2.30 12.06 -4.87
C PRO A 19 -2.25 11.07 -3.69
N ALA A 20 -1.13 10.40 -3.54
CA ALA A 20 -0.83 9.51 -2.44
C ALA A 20 0.58 9.81 -1.90
N THR A 21 0.84 9.41 -0.65
CA THR A 21 2.18 9.49 -0.06
C THR A 21 2.67 8.08 0.26
N GLU A 22 3.95 7.86 0.02
CA GLU A 22 4.62 6.58 0.32
C GLU A 22 5.79 6.81 1.26
N SER A 23 6.08 5.83 2.11
CA SER A 23 7.24 5.87 3.00
C SER A 23 8.50 5.49 2.23
N LEU A 24 9.54 6.34 2.27
CA LEU A 24 10.86 6.05 1.71
C LEU A 24 11.79 5.41 2.72
N ALA A 25 11.75 5.86 3.97
CA ALA A 25 12.55 5.34 5.06
C ALA A 25 11.89 5.66 6.39
N SER A 26 12.08 4.78 7.37
CA SER A 26 11.69 5.01 8.77
C SER A 26 12.93 4.89 9.64
N LEU A 27 13.22 5.91 10.43
CA LEU A 27 14.47 6.11 11.15
C LEU A 27 14.18 6.28 12.63
N SER A 28 15.01 5.72 13.49
CA SER A 28 14.90 5.84 14.95
C SER A 28 15.48 7.16 15.47
N SER A 29 16.24 7.87 14.66
CA SER A 29 16.95 9.10 15.04
C SER A 29 16.46 10.30 14.24
N LYS A 30 16.64 11.50 14.82
CA LYS A 30 16.20 12.76 14.24
C LYS A 30 16.81 13.01 12.85
N VAL A 31 15.94 13.35 11.91
CA VAL A 31 16.30 13.71 10.53
C VAL A 31 16.36 15.23 10.38
N SER A 32 17.37 15.71 9.65
CA SER A 32 17.54 17.14 9.33
C SER A 32 17.91 17.34 7.86
N GLY A 33 17.72 18.54 7.34
CA GLY A 33 18.10 18.93 5.97
C GLY A 33 17.37 18.13 4.87
N LEU A 34 16.15 17.60 5.16
CA LEU A 34 15.35 16.84 4.21
C LEU A 34 14.94 17.71 3.02
N LYS A 35 15.33 17.28 1.82
CA LYS A 35 15.00 17.97 0.57
C LYS A 35 14.91 17.03 -0.62
N SER A 36 14.14 17.42 -1.63
CA SER A 36 14.11 16.83 -2.95
C SER A 36 14.82 17.73 -3.96
N SER A 37 15.66 17.15 -4.82
CA SER A 37 16.33 17.90 -5.89
C SER A 37 15.37 18.37 -6.99
N ASN A 38 14.18 17.74 -7.09
CA ASN A 38 13.16 18.10 -8.08
C ASN A 38 11.74 17.96 -7.48
N LYS A 39 11.25 19.06 -6.92
CA LYS A 39 9.91 19.12 -6.30
C LYS A 39 8.75 18.99 -7.30
N ALA A 40 9.00 19.15 -8.61
CA ALA A 40 8.00 18.89 -9.64
C ALA A 40 7.79 17.38 -9.88
N VAL A 41 8.78 16.56 -9.56
CA VAL A 41 8.72 15.09 -9.67
C VAL A 41 8.21 14.50 -8.35
N VAL A 42 8.82 14.85 -7.23
CA VAL A 42 8.45 14.35 -5.91
C VAL A 42 8.71 15.39 -4.83
N THR A 43 7.75 15.57 -3.93
CA THR A 43 7.94 16.32 -2.70
C THR A 43 8.10 15.38 -1.52
N VAL A 44 8.78 15.81 -0.47
CA VAL A 44 9.04 15.01 0.72
C VAL A 44 8.67 15.79 1.98
N LYS A 45 8.19 15.06 2.99
CA LYS A 45 7.94 15.59 4.33
C LYS A 45 8.38 14.59 5.38
N LEU A 46 8.71 15.10 6.57
CA LEU A 46 9.01 14.28 7.72
C LEU A 46 7.73 14.09 8.56
N SER A 47 7.45 12.83 8.91
CA SER A 47 6.43 12.47 9.89
C SER A 47 7.11 11.92 11.13
N LYS A 48 6.66 12.35 12.31
CA LYS A 48 7.13 11.85 13.60
C LYS A 48 6.00 11.04 14.21
N SER A 49 6.31 9.85 14.67
CA SER A 49 5.39 8.99 15.43
C SER A 49 6.10 8.43 16.66
N THR A 50 5.36 8.30 17.76
CA THR A 50 5.87 7.73 19.00
C THR A 50 5.04 6.49 19.33
N TYR A 51 5.71 5.36 19.55
CA TYR A 51 5.08 4.12 19.97
C TYR A 51 5.41 3.82 21.42
N GLY A 52 4.37 3.63 22.24
CA GLY A 52 4.54 3.45 23.68
C GLY A 52 5.12 4.69 24.37
N THR A 53 5.84 4.48 25.46
CA THR A 53 6.36 5.57 26.32
C THR A 53 7.72 6.10 25.88
N SER A 54 8.45 5.48 24.93
CA SER A 54 9.85 5.82 24.72
C SER A 54 10.40 5.78 23.31
N GLN A 55 9.76 5.12 22.34
CA GLN A 55 10.37 4.98 21.00
C GLN A 55 9.75 5.92 19.96
N THR A 56 10.56 6.86 19.48
CA THR A 56 10.19 7.83 18.43
C THR A 56 10.76 7.37 17.08
N TYR A 57 9.90 7.38 16.05
CA TYR A 57 10.30 7.13 14.67
C TYR A 57 10.10 8.38 13.81
N TYR A 58 11.02 8.58 12.88
CA TYR A 58 11.01 9.63 11.90
C TYR A 58 10.84 9.02 10.52
N THR A 59 9.65 9.15 9.92
CA THR A 59 9.35 8.58 8.62
C THR A 59 9.43 9.64 7.53
N ILE A 60 10.26 9.40 6.52
CA ILE A 60 10.34 10.23 5.33
C ILE A 60 9.22 9.81 4.39
N LEU A 61 8.23 10.67 4.22
CA LEU A 61 7.10 10.49 3.33
C LEU A 61 7.36 11.23 2.02
N ALA A 62 7.22 10.52 0.90
CA ALA A 62 7.32 11.07 -0.44
C ALA A 62 5.93 11.17 -1.09
N ALA A 63 5.66 12.30 -1.75
CA ALA A 63 4.47 12.50 -2.57
C ALA A 63 4.89 12.64 -4.04
N PRO A 64 4.81 11.55 -4.83
CA PRO A 64 5.11 11.58 -6.26
C PRO A 64 4.07 12.42 -7.01
N LYS A 65 4.51 13.26 -7.95
CA LYS A 65 3.64 14.17 -8.71
C LYS A 65 3.59 13.85 -10.21
N LYS A 66 4.75 13.62 -10.81
CA LYS A 66 4.82 13.25 -12.23
C LYS A 66 6.04 12.34 -12.49
N ALA A 67 6.00 11.62 -13.60
CA ALA A 67 7.12 10.78 -14.01
C ALA A 67 8.41 11.57 -14.15
N GLY A 68 9.52 10.98 -13.72
CA GLY A 68 10.85 11.57 -13.72
C GLY A 68 11.74 11.01 -12.63
N THR A 69 12.87 11.66 -12.41
CA THR A 69 13.83 11.30 -11.37
C THR A 69 14.12 12.48 -10.44
N ALA A 70 14.38 12.18 -9.19
CA ALA A 70 14.84 13.15 -8.20
C ALA A 70 15.75 12.45 -7.19
N THR A 71 16.61 13.22 -6.52
CA THR A 71 17.37 12.74 -5.38
C THR A 71 16.78 13.33 -4.11
N VAL A 72 16.39 12.46 -3.19
CA VAL A 72 16.01 12.88 -1.82
C VAL A 72 17.25 12.79 -0.94
N SER A 73 17.61 13.90 -0.30
CA SER A 73 18.78 13.99 0.57
C SER A 73 18.39 14.48 1.96
N PHE A 74 19.10 13.97 2.98
CA PHE A 74 18.91 14.34 4.39
C PHE A 74 20.13 13.95 5.21
N LYS A 75 20.17 14.39 6.47
CA LYS A 75 21.16 13.94 7.46
C LYS A 75 20.45 13.23 8.62
N CYS A 76 21.06 12.17 9.11
CA CYS A 76 20.65 11.44 10.30
C CYS A 76 21.89 10.99 11.06
N GLN A 77 21.97 11.23 12.37
CA GLN A 77 23.13 10.93 13.21
C GLN A 77 24.46 11.49 12.64
N GLY A 78 24.44 12.72 12.11
CA GLY A 78 25.62 13.35 11.48
C GLY A 78 25.98 12.84 10.09
N LYS A 79 25.45 11.68 9.67
CA LYS A 79 25.72 11.07 8.37
C LYS A 79 24.76 11.61 7.30
N ALA A 80 25.28 11.87 6.10
CA ALA A 80 24.49 12.30 4.95
C ALA A 80 23.98 11.09 4.16
N TYR A 81 22.69 11.11 3.79
CA TYR A 81 22.03 10.09 2.99
C TYR A 81 21.46 10.67 1.71
N LYS A 82 21.42 9.86 0.66
CA LYS A 82 20.80 10.17 -0.63
C LYS A 82 20.01 8.95 -1.11
N ILE A 83 18.75 9.18 -1.51
CA ILE A 83 17.88 8.16 -2.13
C ILE A 83 17.59 8.62 -3.55
N LYS A 84 17.97 7.82 -4.56
CA LYS A 84 17.57 8.06 -5.95
C LYS A 84 16.11 7.62 -6.12
N VAL A 85 15.21 8.59 -6.33
CA VAL A 85 13.79 8.32 -6.53
C VAL A 85 13.45 8.38 -8.01
N THR A 86 12.90 7.30 -8.55
CA THR A 86 12.33 7.23 -9.88
C THR A 86 10.81 7.19 -9.77
N VAL A 87 10.14 8.19 -10.33
CA VAL A 87 8.67 8.23 -10.37
C VAL A 87 8.19 7.76 -11.73
N LYS A 88 7.29 6.77 -11.74
CA LYS A 88 6.61 6.28 -12.94
C LYS A 88 5.20 6.83 -13.01
N LYS A 89 4.67 7.02 -14.22
CA LYS A 89 3.26 7.33 -14.43
C LYS A 89 2.42 6.10 -14.10
N TYR A 90 1.33 6.30 -13.37
CA TYR A 90 0.37 5.22 -13.11
C TYR A 90 -0.28 4.74 -14.42
N VAL A 91 -0.36 3.44 -14.56
CA VAL A 91 -1.09 2.76 -15.64
C VAL A 91 -2.00 1.73 -14.99
N ASN A 92 -3.31 1.94 -15.12
CA ASN A 92 -4.30 1.04 -14.52
C ASN A 92 -4.18 -0.39 -15.07
N PRO A 93 -3.84 -1.39 -14.24
CA PRO A 93 -3.68 -2.76 -14.68
C PRO A 93 -4.99 -3.55 -14.74
N VAL A 94 -6.10 -2.99 -14.22
CA VAL A 94 -7.34 -3.74 -14.00
C VAL A 94 -8.30 -3.56 -15.17
N LYS A 95 -8.74 -4.66 -15.76
CA LYS A 95 -9.90 -4.69 -16.66
C LYS A 95 -11.20 -4.78 -15.86
N SER A 96 -11.30 -5.75 -14.96
CA SER A 96 -12.43 -5.93 -14.05
C SER A 96 -12.10 -6.85 -12.89
N VAL A 97 -12.86 -6.74 -11.80
CA VAL A 97 -12.86 -7.73 -10.71
C VAL A 97 -14.31 -8.17 -10.47
N LYS A 98 -14.59 -9.46 -10.61
CA LYS A 98 -15.91 -10.03 -10.33
C LYS A 98 -15.91 -10.64 -8.92
N ILE A 99 -16.86 -10.23 -8.08
CA ILE A 99 -17.04 -10.70 -6.70
C ILE A 99 -18.49 -11.22 -6.59
N GLY A 100 -18.68 -12.52 -6.69
CA GLY A 100 -20.00 -13.12 -6.85
C GLY A 100 -20.70 -12.57 -8.10
N ALA A 101 -21.89 -12.02 -7.95
CA ALA A 101 -22.65 -11.36 -9.02
C ALA A 101 -22.22 -9.90 -9.28
N THR A 102 -21.33 -9.32 -8.46
CA THR A 102 -20.92 -7.91 -8.59
C THR A 102 -19.67 -7.78 -9.45
N THR A 103 -19.72 -6.95 -10.48
CA THR A 103 -18.57 -6.62 -11.31
C THR A 103 -18.07 -5.23 -10.94
N VAL A 104 -16.81 -5.14 -10.52
CA VAL A 104 -16.07 -3.89 -10.32
C VAL A 104 -15.34 -3.60 -11.62
N SER A 105 -15.77 -2.56 -12.33
CA SER A 105 -15.10 -2.12 -13.56
C SER A 105 -13.69 -1.61 -13.28
N GLY A 106 -12.75 -1.83 -14.20
CA GLY A 106 -11.41 -1.26 -14.16
C GLY A 106 -11.41 0.26 -14.06
N SER A 107 -12.46 0.94 -14.53
CA SER A 107 -12.59 2.41 -14.39
C SER A 107 -12.58 2.90 -12.94
N LYS A 108 -12.93 2.05 -11.97
CA LYS A 108 -12.83 2.35 -10.52
C LYS A 108 -11.39 2.51 -10.04
N PHE A 109 -10.44 2.00 -10.81
CA PHE A 109 -9.01 2.07 -10.52
C PHE A 109 -8.26 3.09 -11.39
N LYS A 110 -8.97 3.92 -12.18
CA LYS A 110 -8.32 4.87 -13.10
C LYS A 110 -7.46 5.94 -12.43
N SER A 111 -7.71 6.23 -11.15
CA SER A 111 -7.03 7.30 -10.41
C SER A 111 -6.32 6.82 -9.14
N SER A 112 -6.50 5.58 -8.74
CA SER A 112 -5.93 5.01 -7.51
C SER A 112 -5.83 3.49 -7.64
N SER A 113 -4.90 2.88 -6.93
CA SER A 113 -4.82 1.42 -6.76
C SER A 113 -5.89 0.88 -5.80
N GLU A 114 -6.70 1.75 -5.20
CA GLU A 114 -7.71 1.36 -4.23
C GLU A 114 -9.12 1.75 -4.67
N THR A 115 -10.09 0.89 -4.34
CA THR A 115 -11.53 1.18 -4.43
C THR A 115 -12.27 0.53 -3.26
N SER A 116 -13.52 0.88 -3.06
CA SER A 116 -14.32 0.31 -1.97
C SER A 116 -15.72 -0.10 -2.42
N LEU A 117 -16.28 -1.10 -1.72
CA LEU A 117 -17.64 -1.61 -1.86
C LEU A 117 -18.29 -1.71 -0.49
N SER A 118 -19.63 -1.85 -0.44
CA SER A 118 -20.34 -2.09 0.82
C SER A 118 -20.07 -3.51 1.32
N TYR A 119 -19.61 -3.64 2.57
CA TYR A 119 -19.40 -4.92 3.25
C TYR A 119 -20.72 -5.71 3.39
N ALA A 120 -21.81 -5.02 3.75
CA ALA A 120 -23.13 -5.64 3.96
C ALA A 120 -23.61 -6.47 2.76
N LYS A 121 -23.19 -6.11 1.55
CA LYS A 121 -23.55 -6.84 0.32
C LYS A 121 -22.99 -8.27 0.29
N PHE A 122 -21.86 -8.49 0.96
CA PHE A 122 -21.10 -9.74 0.88
C PHE A 122 -20.99 -10.47 2.22
N ALA A 123 -21.34 -9.82 3.32
CA ALA A 123 -21.20 -10.32 4.68
C ALA A 123 -21.79 -11.73 4.84
N GLY A 124 -21.01 -12.65 5.43
CA GLY A 124 -21.41 -14.04 5.69
C GLY A 124 -21.50 -14.95 4.44
N LYS A 125 -21.18 -14.44 3.25
CA LYS A 125 -21.27 -15.19 1.99
C LYS A 125 -19.91 -15.77 1.58
N LYS A 126 -19.93 -16.91 0.89
CA LYS A 126 -18.81 -17.42 0.11
C LYS A 126 -18.98 -16.94 -1.33
N VAL A 127 -18.12 -16.07 -1.82
CA VAL A 127 -18.23 -15.42 -3.13
C VAL A 127 -17.08 -15.79 -4.04
N LYS A 128 -17.39 -16.25 -5.25
CA LYS A 128 -16.37 -16.48 -6.28
C LYS A 128 -15.74 -15.15 -6.66
N THR A 129 -14.40 -15.05 -6.56
CA THR A 129 -13.66 -13.82 -6.88
C THR A 129 -12.74 -14.05 -8.05
N THR A 130 -12.92 -13.27 -9.12
CA THR A 130 -12.13 -13.39 -10.35
C THR A 130 -11.57 -12.03 -10.73
N VAL A 131 -10.25 -11.93 -10.80
CA VAL A 131 -9.52 -10.75 -11.28
C VAL A 131 -9.20 -10.94 -12.75
N THR A 132 -9.56 -9.96 -13.56
CA THR A 132 -9.17 -9.88 -14.98
C THR A 132 -8.35 -8.62 -15.19
N LEU A 133 -7.14 -8.77 -15.68
CA LEU A 133 -6.21 -7.67 -15.91
C LEU A 133 -6.27 -7.17 -17.37
N ALA A 134 -5.78 -5.98 -17.60
CA ALA A 134 -5.58 -5.40 -18.91
C ALA A 134 -4.45 -6.13 -19.66
N LYS A 135 -4.44 -6.01 -20.99
CA LYS A 135 -3.38 -6.59 -21.84
C LYS A 135 -2.00 -6.13 -21.38
N GLY A 136 -1.05 -7.05 -21.33
CA GLY A 136 0.32 -6.77 -20.89
C GLY A 136 0.54 -6.85 -19.38
N TRP A 137 -0.49 -7.19 -18.60
CA TRP A 137 -0.38 -7.40 -17.17
C TRP A 137 -0.67 -8.85 -16.80
N LYS A 138 0.06 -9.39 -15.83
CA LYS A 138 -0.12 -10.71 -15.25
C LYS A 138 -0.53 -10.60 -13.79
N LEU A 139 -1.44 -11.46 -13.36
CA LEU A 139 -1.78 -11.58 -11.95
C LEU A 139 -0.61 -12.26 -11.22
N GLY A 140 -0.12 -11.60 -10.18
CA GLY A 140 0.79 -12.19 -9.21
C GLY A 140 -0.01 -12.89 -8.11
N GLU A 141 0.09 -12.37 -6.90
CA GLU A 141 -0.66 -12.92 -5.77
C GLU A 141 -2.06 -12.31 -5.67
N LEU A 142 -3.02 -13.12 -5.27
CA LEU A 142 -4.34 -12.70 -4.81
C LEU A 142 -4.50 -13.17 -3.38
N TYR A 143 -4.81 -12.27 -2.46
CA TYR A 143 -4.99 -12.60 -1.06
C TYR A 143 -6.11 -11.78 -0.42
N ILE A 144 -6.66 -12.30 0.65
CA ILE A 144 -7.66 -11.63 1.46
C ILE A 144 -7.07 -11.25 2.81
N TYR A 145 -7.54 -10.14 3.33
CA TYR A 145 -7.24 -9.69 4.67
C TYR A 145 -8.53 -9.35 5.38
N SER A 146 -8.77 -9.99 6.51
CA SER A 146 -9.86 -9.62 7.41
C SER A 146 -9.25 -9.20 8.74
N GLY A 147 -9.48 -7.96 9.13
CA GLY A 147 -9.09 -7.45 10.44
C GLY A 147 -10.32 -6.83 11.05
N ASN A 148 -10.82 -7.39 12.14
CA ASN A 148 -11.77 -6.69 12.97
C ASN A 148 -11.02 -5.57 13.68
N ASN A 149 -11.08 -4.36 13.10
CA ASN A 149 -10.68 -3.18 13.84
C ASN A 149 -11.89 -2.81 14.72
N PRO A 150 -11.84 -3.01 16.04
CA PRO A 150 -12.93 -2.57 16.89
C PRO A 150 -13.11 -1.06 16.71
N ALA A 151 -14.35 -0.61 16.58
CA ALA A 151 -14.75 0.76 16.26
C ALA A 151 -14.21 1.85 17.20
N ASN A 152 -13.42 1.51 18.20
CA ASN A 152 -13.02 2.36 19.32
C ASN A 152 -11.57 2.84 19.29
N GLY A 153 -10.84 2.67 18.20
CA GLY A 153 -9.51 3.31 18.03
C GLY A 153 -8.41 2.86 19.01
N SER A 154 -8.66 1.94 19.95
CA SER A 154 -7.61 1.39 20.80
C SER A 154 -6.87 0.29 20.05
N MET A 155 -5.64 0.56 19.65
CA MET A 155 -4.74 -0.46 19.12
C MET A 155 -4.39 -1.44 20.23
N LYS A 156 -5.11 -2.57 20.28
CA LYS A 156 -4.65 -3.73 21.03
C LYS A 156 -3.44 -4.34 20.33
N PRO A 157 -2.53 -5.00 21.07
CA PRO A 157 -1.37 -5.65 20.46
C PRO A 157 -1.78 -6.60 19.33
N ALA A 158 -1.08 -6.58 18.20
CA ALA A 158 -1.39 -7.40 17.03
C ALA A 158 -1.54 -8.90 17.37
N ILE A 159 -0.80 -9.38 18.37
CA ILE A 159 -0.87 -10.75 18.88
C ILE A 159 -2.27 -11.12 19.40
N GLU A 160 -2.98 -10.19 20.05
CA GLU A 160 -4.34 -10.46 20.58
C GLU A 160 -5.35 -10.65 19.43
N TYR A 161 -5.20 -9.90 18.34
CA TYR A 161 -6.04 -10.08 17.14
C TYR A 161 -5.81 -11.42 16.48
N LEU A 162 -4.55 -11.85 16.38
CA LEU A 162 -4.18 -13.17 15.83
C LEU A 162 -4.72 -14.31 16.69
N GLN A 163 -4.56 -14.24 18.01
CA GLN A 163 -5.01 -15.26 18.96
C GLN A 163 -6.55 -15.42 18.99
N LYS A 164 -7.29 -14.34 18.73
CA LYS A 164 -8.76 -14.36 18.67
C LYS A 164 -9.31 -14.65 17.26
N GLY A 165 -8.44 -14.94 16.28
CA GLY A 165 -8.85 -15.16 14.90
C GLY A 165 -9.46 -13.92 14.21
N TRP A 166 -9.22 -12.73 14.73
CA TRP A 166 -9.77 -11.48 14.21
C TRP A 166 -8.95 -10.95 13.01
N MET A 167 -7.72 -11.39 12.88
CA MET A 167 -6.89 -11.09 11.71
C MET A 167 -6.67 -12.38 10.91
N ARG A 168 -7.10 -12.36 9.67
CA ARG A 168 -6.84 -13.43 8.70
C ARG A 168 -6.19 -12.83 7.47
N SER A 169 -5.03 -13.34 7.12
CA SER A 169 -4.40 -13.09 5.84
C SER A 169 -4.22 -14.43 5.14
N GLU A 170 -4.76 -14.57 3.95
CA GLU A 170 -4.76 -15.84 3.23
C GLU A 170 -4.58 -15.60 1.72
N SER A 171 -3.64 -16.32 1.14
CA SER A 171 -3.49 -16.39 -0.32
C SER A 171 -4.60 -17.27 -0.90
N VAL A 172 -5.23 -16.80 -1.98
CA VAL A 172 -6.34 -17.49 -2.63
C VAL A 172 -6.12 -17.59 -4.14
N ALA A 173 -6.60 -18.68 -4.73
CA ALA A 173 -6.53 -18.83 -6.18
C ALA A 173 -7.54 -17.91 -6.88
N ASN A 174 -7.14 -17.36 -8.04
CA ASN A 174 -8.06 -16.59 -8.88
C ASN A 174 -9.25 -17.46 -9.35
N GLY A 175 -10.46 -16.98 -9.14
CA GLY A 175 -11.68 -17.73 -9.42
C GLY A 175 -12.16 -18.64 -8.29
N SER A 176 -11.47 -18.67 -7.14
CA SER A 176 -11.94 -19.41 -5.97
C SER A 176 -13.10 -18.73 -5.24
N LYS A 177 -13.80 -19.48 -4.41
CA LYS A 177 -14.82 -18.97 -3.49
C LYS A 177 -14.15 -18.55 -2.19
N ILE A 178 -14.23 -17.26 -1.85
CA ILE A 178 -13.69 -16.69 -0.62
C ILE A 178 -14.81 -16.43 0.40
N PRO A 179 -14.64 -16.78 1.68
CA PRO A 179 -15.58 -16.42 2.72
C PRO A 179 -15.37 -14.96 3.13
N VAL A 180 -16.42 -14.13 3.02
CA VAL A 180 -16.38 -12.73 3.47
C VAL A 180 -16.90 -12.67 4.91
N ALA A 181 -15.97 -12.62 5.85
CA ALA A 181 -16.24 -12.58 7.28
C ALA A 181 -15.23 -11.64 7.98
N GLY A 182 -15.48 -11.29 9.25
CA GLY A 182 -14.57 -10.46 10.05
C GLY A 182 -14.91 -8.97 10.08
N GLY A 183 -16.03 -8.55 9.47
CA GLY A 183 -16.52 -7.18 9.57
C GLY A 183 -16.02 -6.22 8.50
N LYS A 184 -16.41 -4.96 8.63
CA LYS A 184 -15.96 -3.86 7.77
C LYS A 184 -14.44 -3.74 7.84
N GLY A 185 -13.81 -3.37 6.73
CA GLY A 185 -12.36 -3.37 6.59
C GLY A 185 -11.79 -4.64 5.97
N PHE A 186 -12.64 -5.62 5.62
CA PHE A 186 -12.25 -6.77 4.81
C PHE A 186 -11.66 -6.28 3.48
N ARG A 187 -10.51 -6.85 3.07
CA ARG A 187 -9.81 -6.45 1.87
C ARG A 187 -9.59 -7.64 0.94
N ILE A 188 -9.81 -7.41 -0.33
CA ILE A 188 -9.38 -8.28 -1.42
C ILE A 188 -8.22 -7.54 -2.07
N MET A 189 -7.03 -8.13 -2.02
CA MET A 189 -5.79 -7.51 -2.44
C MET A 189 -5.12 -8.39 -3.48
N PHE A 190 -4.56 -7.77 -4.51
CA PHE A 190 -3.84 -8.51 -5.53
C PHE A 190 -2.70 -7.69 -6.12
N THR A 191 -1.69 -8.40 -6.60
CA THR A 191 -0.55 -7.81 -7.30
C THR A 191 -0.73 -7.98 -8.80
N ALA A 192 -0.65 -6.89 -9.55
CA ALA A 192 -0.57 -6.92 -11.00
C ALA A 192 0.87 -6.60 -11.43
N VAL A 193 1.44 -7.44 -12.30
CA VAL A 193 2.82 -7.31 -12.77
C VAL A 193 2.80 -7.00 -14.26
N ASN A 194 3.39 -5.88 -14.65
CA ASN A 194 3.55 -5.53 -16.06
C ASN A 194 4.57 -6.46 -16.70
N SER A 195 4.15 -7.21 -17.73
CA SER A 195 4.98 -8.25 -18.36
C SER A 195 6.21 -7.69 -19.10
N LYS A 196 6.16 -6.41 -19.53
CA LYS A 196 7.26 -5.78 -20.25
C LYS A 196 8.27 -5.09 -19.32
N THR A 197 7.78 -4.45 -18.25
CA THR A 197 8.61 -3.59 -17.38
C THR A 197 8.90 -4.19 -16.03
N GLY A 198 8.21 -5.27 -15.65
CA GLY A 198 8.30 -5.86 -14.30
C GLY A 198 7.69 -5.00 -13.19
N ILE A 199 7.10 -3.84 -13.52
CA ILE A 199 6.47 -2.96 -12.53
C ILE A 199 5.33 -3.71 -11.86
N ARG A 200 5.27 -3.62 -10.53
CA ARG A 200 4.22 -4.21 -9.69
C ARG A 200 3.28 -3.12 -9.20
N GLU A 201 1.99 -3.35 -9.35
CA GLU A 201 0.92 -2.53 -8.76
C GLU A 201 0.16 -3.36 -7.72
N TYR A 202 0.03 -2.81 -6.53
CA TYR A 202 -0.68 -3.46 -5.42
C TYR A 202 -2.09 -2.89 -5.35
N MET A 203 -3.05 -3.70 -5.76
CA MET A 203 -4.45 -3.29 -5.90
C MET A 203 -5.28 -3.75 -4.71
N THR A 204 -6.18 -2.90 -4.25
CA THR A 204 -7.02 -3.17 -3.08
C THR A 204 -8.49 -2.87 -3.35
N ILE A 205 -9.37 -3.81 -3.02
CA ILE A 205 -10.81 -3.57 -2.87
C ILE A 205 -11.14 -3.71 -1.39
N MET A 206 -11.52 -2.60 -0.76
CA MET A 206 -11.91 -2.57 0.65
C MET A 206 -13.42 -2.69 0.77
N LEU A 207 -13.91 -3.59 1.63
CA LEU A 207 -15.30 -3.72 1.99
C LEU A 207 -15.59 -2.90 3.27
N LYS A 208 -16.36 -1.81 3.13
CA LYS A 208 -16.66 -0.84 4.21
C LYS A 208 -18.08 -0.98 4.73
#